data_53166197d8f494a84806246a4fd1203b
#
_entry.id   53166197d8f494a84806246a4fd1203b
#
_cell.length_a   1.000
_cell.length_b   1.000
_cell.length_c   1.000
_cell.angle_alpha   90.00
_cell.angle_beta   90.00
_cell.angle_gamma   90.00
#
_symmetry.space_group_name_H-M   'P 1'
#
loop_
_entity.id
_entity.type
_entity.pdbx_description
1 polymer ?
#
loop_
_entity_poly.entity_id
_entity_poly.type
_entity_poly.pdbx_seq_one_letter_code
_entity_poly.pdbx_strand_id
1 'polypeptide(L)'
;GIKKGYDTNAYTTPEIERIGRVGMELARKRDGRLTSVEKANVMHSGVLGRQVMTALHAAEGEGVVLSHMYADNCAMQLVRNPKQFDVIVTDNLFGDLLSDCAAMLTGSLGMLPSASLGTPDPATGLPKAMYEPVHGSAPDIAGKGLANPLAQFLSFAMMLRYSFDQADEADLVEKAVNIALESKRTGDIMAPGCEQTGTDGMTKAVLDAMDRLAR
;
A
#
# COMPACT_ATOMS: atom_id res chain seq x y z
N GLY A 1 3.85 -42.75 4.22
CA GLY A 1 5.04 -42.48 3.38
C GLY A 1 5.54 -41.07 3.63
N ILE A 2 6.79 -40.78 3.27
CA ILE A 2 7.38 -39.42 3.34
C ILE A 2 6.71 -38.52 2.30
N LYS A 3 6.23 -37.35 2.72
CA LYS A 3 5.73 -36.30 1.84
C LYS A 3 6.77 -35.19 1.71
N LYS A 4 6.89 -34.58 0.51
CA LYS A 4 7.76 -33.42 0.25
C LYS A 4 6.87 -32.29 -0.26
N GLY A 5 6.93 -31.11 0.39
CA GLY A 5 6.38 -29.86 -0.13
C GLY A 5 7.48 -29.11 -0.90
N TYR A 6 7.10 -28.43 -1.97
CA TYR A 6 8.04 -27.67 -2.79
C TYR A 6 7.33 -26.49 -3.47
N ASP A 7 7.94 -25.31 -3.39
CA ASP A 7 7.50 -24.09 -4.05
C ASP A 7 8.69 -23.42 -4.76
N THR A 8 8.40 -22.68 -5.83
CA THR A 8 9.42 -21.95 -6.60
C THR A 8 9.19 -20.45 -6.45
N ASN A 9 10.21 -19.74 -5.99
CA ASN A 9 10.25 -18.27 -6.02
C ASN A 9 11.22 -17.84 -7.13
N ALA A 10 10.69 -17.28 -8.22
CA ALA A 10 11.47 -16.91 -9.40
C ALA A 10 11.02 -15.55 -9.94
N TYR A 11 12.00 -14.70 -10.23
CA TYR A 11 11.80 -13.38 -10.84
C TYR A 11 12.82 -13.19 -11.96
N THR A 12 12.41 -12.47 -13.00
CA THR A 12 13.24 -12.08 -14.14
C THR A 12 13.64 -10.60 -14.04
N THR A 13 14.72 -10.24 -14.72
CA THR A 13 15.17 -8.83 -14.79
C THR A 13 14.05 -7.86 -15.20
N PRO A 14 13.28 -8.10 -16.28
CA PRO A 14 12.21 -7.17 -16.68
C PRO A 14 11.10 -6.98 -15.62
N GLU A 15 10.78 -8.02 -14.85
CA GLU A 15 9.78 -7.95 -13.77
C GLU A 15 10.26 -7.06 -12.64
N ILE A 16 11.52 -7.21 -12.24
CA ILE A 16 12.15 -6.41 -11.19
C ILE A 16 12.29 -4.95 -11.64
N GLU A 17 12.73 -4.72 -12.88
CA GLU A 17 12.81 -3.37 -13.43
C GLU A 17 11.45 -2.67 -13.48
N ARG A 18 10.40 -3.38 -13.88
CA ARG A 18 9.05 -2.82 -13.95
C ARG A 18 8.57 -2.31 -12.59
N ILE A 19 8.67 -3.12 -11.55
CA ILE A 19 8.26 -2.68 -10.21
C ILE A 19 9.23 -1.64 -9.62
N GLY A 20 10.51 -1.72 -9.96
CA GLY A 20 11.51 -0.75 -9.56
C GLY A 20 11.22 0.65 -10.09
N ARG A 21 10.80 0.78 -11.37
CA ARG A 21 10.37 2.06 -11.96
C ARG A 21 9.16 2.63 -11.25
N VAL A 22 8.14 1.79 -10.97
CA VAL A 22 6.96 2.22 -10.18
C VAL A 22 7.38 2.72 -8.80
N GLY A 23 8.27 2.01 -8.12
CA GLY A 23 8.79 2.44 -6.81
C GLY A 23 9.51 3.78 -6.87
N MET A 24 10.34 4.02 -7.88
CA MET A 24 11.04 5.29 -8.07
C MET A 24 10.07 6.44 -8.42
N GLU A 25 9.07 6.20 -9.25
CA GLU A 25 8.04 7.19 -9.57
C GLU A 25 7.24 7.60 -8.34
N LEU A 26 6.86 6.64 -7.50
CA LEU A 26 6.18 6.90 -6.24
C LEU A 26 7.09 7.68 -5.27
N ALA A 27 8.37 7.34 -5.17
CA ALA A 27 9.32 8.05 -4.33
C ALA A 27 9.47 9.52 -4.76
N ARG A 28 9.58 9.81 -6.07
CA ARG A 28 9.63 11.19 -6.59
C ARG A 28 8.40 12.03 -6.25
N LYS A 29 7.24 11.40 -6.11
CA LYS A 29 5.98 12.06 -5.70
C LYS A 29 5.88 12.26 -4.20
N ARG A 30 6.83 11.75 -3.41
CA ARG A 30 6.91 11.78 -1.95
C ARG A 30 8.25 12.38 -1.50
N ASP A 31 8.88 11.79 -0.49
CA ASP A 31 10.11 12.30 0.11
C ASP A 31 11.40 11.90 -0.65
N GLY A 32 11.28 11.23 -1.78
CA GLY A 32 12.41 10.82 -2.62
C GLY A 32 13.24 9.66 -2.07
N ARG A 33 12.70 8.85 -1.14
CA ARG A 33 13.42 7.72 -0.54
C ARG A 33 12.81 6.39 -0.93
N LEU A 34 13.62 5.50 -1.50
CA LEU A 34 13.23 4.15 -1.90
C LEU A 34 14.07 3.12 -1.14
N THR A 35 13.43 2.22 -0.39
CA THR A 35 14.07 1.08 0.24
C THR A 35 13.76 -0.18 -0.55
N SER A 36 14.77 -0.76 -1.18
CA SER A 36 14.69 -2.06 -1.84
C SER A 36 14.90 -3.16 -0.81
N VAL A 37 13.86 -3.95 -0.57
CA VAL A 37 13.85 -5.00 0.44
C VAL A 37 13.90 -6.37 -0.23
N GLU A 38 14.83 -7.20 0.20
CA GLU A 38 15.10 -8.52 -0.37
C GLU A 38 15.77 -9.45 0.67
N LYS A 39 16.05 -10.68 0.29
CA LYS A 39 16.74 -11.67 1.13
C LYS A 39 18.00 -12.25 0.44
N ALA A 40 18.85 -11.36 -0.07
CA ALA A 40 20.05 -11.72 -0.84
C ALA A 40 21.07 -12.59 -0.09
N ASN A 41 21.02 -12.59 1.24
CA ASN A 41 21.91 -13.44 2.05
C ASN A 41 21.55 -14.93 2.01
N VAL A 42 20.36 -15.31 1.53
CA VAL A 42 19.89 -16.70 1.45
C VAL A 42 19.16 -17.06 0.17
N MET A 43 18.70 -16.09 -0.63
CA MET A 43 17.89 -16.32 -1.82
C MET A 43 18.53 -15.72 -3.08
N HIS A 44 18.68 -16.52 -4.13
CA HIS A 44 19.20 -16.04 -5.41
C HIS A 44 18.29 -15.03 -6.09
N SER A 45 16.98 -15.15 -5.94
CA SER A 45 16.02 -14.12 -6.40
C SER A 45 16.28 -12.77 -5.72
N GLY A 46 16.63 -12.77 -4.43
CA GLY A 46 17.02 -11.56 -3.70
C GLY A 46 18.34 -10.97 -4.17
N VAL A 47 19.34 -11.83 -4.52
CA VAL A 47 20.61 -11.37 -5.11
C VAL A 47 20.35 -10.66 -6.44
N LEU A 48 19.57 -11.28 -7.32
CA LEU A 48 19.17 -10.66 -8.59
C LEU A 48 18.41 -9.35 -8.36
N GLY A 49 17.45 -9.35 -7.45
CA GLY A 49 16.66 -8.16 -7.10
C GLY A 49 17.54 -6.97 -6.73
N ARG A 50 18.50 -7.18 -5.82
CA ARG A 50 19.45 -6.14 -5.40
C ARG A 50 20.31 -5.65 -6.57
N GLN A 51 20.83 -6.55 -7.40
CA GLN A 51 21.65 -6.20 -8.57
C GLN A 51 20.87 -5.37 -9.57
N VAL A 52 19.66 -5.80 -9.95
CA VAL A 52 18.81 -5.09 -10.91
C VAL A 52 18.39 -3.73 -10.38
N MET A 53 17.94 -3.64 -9.13
CA MET A 53 17.54 -2.37 -8.51
C MET A 53 18.71 -1.38 -8.42
N THR A 54 19.93 -1.86 -8.14
CA THR A 54 21.14 -1.02 -8.12
C THR A 54 21.47 -0.48 -9.52
N ALA A 55 21.43 -1.35 -10.54
CA ALA A 55 21.70 -0.96 -11.91
C ALA A 55 20.64 -0.01 -12.47
N LEU A 56 19.38 -0.29 -12.22
CA LEU A 56 18.25 0.54 -12.62
C LEU A 56 18.33 1.95 -11.98
N HIS A 57 18.62 2.01 -10.69
CA HIS A 57 18.79 3.28 -9.99
C HIS A 57 19.97 4.08 -10.53
N ALA A 58 21.09 3.42 -10.85
CA ALA A 58 22.25 4.10 -11.46
C ALA A 58 21.92 4.72 -12.84
N ALA A 59 21.00 4.11 -13.58
CA ALA A 59 20.59 4.58 -14.91
C ALA A 59 19.43 5.60 -14.87
N GLU A 60 18.46 5.43 -13.99
CA GLU A 60 17.17 6.12 -14.02
C GLU A 60 16.79 6.75 -12.67
N GLY A 61 17.65 6.67 -11.64
CA GLY A 61 17.30 6.99 -10.25
C GLY A 61 17.40 8.47 -9.87
N GLU A 62 17.50 9.40 -10.82
CA GLU A 62 17.58 10.84 -10.52
C GLU A 62 16.41 11.28 -9.61
N GLY A 63 16.74 12.05 -8.57
CA GLY A 63 15.78 12.52 -7.57
C GLY A 63 15.35 11.49 -6.53
N VAL A 64 15.92 10.27 -6.53
CA VAL A 64 15.60 9.21 -5.59
C VAL A 64 16.84 8.74 -4.84
N VAL A 65 16.75 8.61 -3.53
CA VAL A 65 17.78 7.98 -2.69
C VAL A 65 17.42 6.51 -2.50
N LEU A 66 18.22 5.60 -3.10
CA LEU A 66 18.03 4.16 -2.94
C LEU A 66 18.82 3.62 -1.73
N SER A 67 18.17 2.81 -0.93
CA SER A 67 18.80 1.98 0.11
C SER A 67 18.37 0.53 -0.06
N HIS A 68 19.19 -0.40 0.45
CA HIS A 68 18.86 -1.83 0.49
C HIS A 68 18.73 -2.33 1.91
N MET A 69 17.75 -3.19 2.15
CA MET A 69 17.52 -3.78 3.47
C MET A 69 17.10 -5.23 3.35
N TYR A 70 17.58 -6.11 4.23
CA TYR A 70 17.06 -7.48 4.31
C TYR A 70 15.65 -7.49 4.87
N ALA A 71 14.82 -8.40 4.39
CA ALA A 71 13.39 -8.48 4.73
C ALA A 71 13.14 -8.64 6.24
N ASP A 72 13.94 -9.46 6.93
CA ASP A 72 13.88 -9.62 8.38
C ASP A 72 14.22 -8.34 9.15
N ASN A 73 15.23 -7.59 8.69
CA ASN A 73 15.55 -6.30 9.27
C ASN A 73 14.44 -5.28 8.99
N CYS A 74 13.87 -5.29 7.78
CA CYS A 74 12.74 -4.41 7.44
C CYS A 74 11.55 -4.64 8.37
N ALA A 75 11.19 -5.89 8.65
CA ALA A 75 10.13 -6.24 9.60
C ALA A 75 10.41 -5.67 11.01
N MET A 76 11.63 -5.81 11.50
CA MET A 76 12.03 -5.21 12.79
C MET A 76 11.95 -3.68 12.77
N GLN A 77 12.40 -3.05 11.69
CA GLN A 77 12.42 -1.60 11.55
C GLN A 77 11.03 -0.99 11.36
N LEU A 78 10.11 -1.70 10.73
CA LEU A 78 8.70 -1.29 10.67
C LEU A 78 8.11 -1.13 12.07
N VAL A 79 8.38 -2.06 12.98
CA VAL A 79 7.91 -1.97 14.37
C VAL A 79 8.67 -0.90 15.16
N ARG A 80 10.00 -0.81 14.97
CA ARG A 80 10.86 0.06 15.78
C ARG A 80 10.81 1.53 15.35
N ASN A 81 10.87 1.80 14.04
CA ASN A 81 10.97 3.13 13.48
C ASN A 81 10.31 3.20 12.08
N PRO A 82 8.97 3.08 11.99
CA PRO A 82 8.27 3.03 10.70
C PRO A 82 8.46 4.32 9.87
N LYS A 83 8.64 5.47 10.50
CA LYS A 83 8.79 6.77 9.83
C LYS A 83 10.08 6.94 9.04
N GLN A 84 11.04 6.01 9.15
CA GLN A 84 12.22 6.02 8.31
C GLN A 84 11.91 5.65 6.85
N PHE A 85 10.85 4.89 6.64
CA PHE A 85 10.43 4.47 5.31
C PHE A 85 9.55 5.52 4.63
N ASP A 86 9.73 5.67 3.33
CA ASP A 86 8.88 6.46 2.45
C ASP A 86 8.21 5.51 1.44
N VAL A 87 9.00 4.90 0.56
CA VAL A 87 8.56 3.84 -0.34
C VAL A 87 9.40 2.60 -0.12
N ILE A 88 8.75 1.45 -0.05
CA ILE A 88 9.39 0.13 0.01
C ILE A 88 9.06 -0.60 -1.29
N VAL A 89 10.06 -1.13 -1.98
CA VAL A 89 9.91 -2.07 -3.08
C VAL A 89 10.46 -3.43 -2.66
N THR A 90 9.70 -4.49 -2.92
CA THR A 90 10.06 -5.86 -2.52
C THR A 90 9.38 -6.87 -3.43
N ASP A 91 9.71 -8.17 -3.28
CA ASP A 91 9.04 -9.25 -3.97
C ASP A 91 7.64 -9.53 -3.39
N ASN A 92 6.89 -10.41 -4.05
CA ASN A 92 5.52 -10.73 -3.66
C ASN A 92 5.42 -11.28 -2.23
N LEU A 93 6.23 -12.29 -1.88
CA LEU A 93 6.12 -12.97 -0.59
C LEU A 93 6.47 -12.04 0.58
N PHE A 94 7.59 -11.34 0.49
CA PHE A 94 7.98 -10.40 1.54
C PHE A 94 7.09 -9.17 1.55
N GLY A 95 6.59 -8.74 0.40
CA GLY A 95 5.64 -7.63 0.29
C GLY A 95 4.36 -7.89 1.07
N ASP A 96 3.77 -9.07 0.91
CA ASP A 96 2.59 -9.51 1.65
C ASP A 96 2.84 -9.49 3.17
N LEU A 97 3.88 -10.17 3.62
CA LEU A 97 4.22 -10.23 5.05
C LEU A 97 4.53 -8.86 5.67
N LEU A 98 5.26 -8.02 4.94
CA LEU A 98 5.66 -6.70 5.44
C LEU A 98 4.50 -5.70 5.43
N SER A 99 3.60 -5.78 4.44
CA SER A 99 2.41 -4.95 4.40
C SER A 99 1.44 -5.27 5.54
N ASP A 100 1.27 -6.54 5.89
CA ASP A 100 0.48 -6.96 7.05
C ASP A 100 1.09 -6.45 8.38
N CYS A 101 2.41 -6.54 8.52
CA CYS A 101 3.09 -5.94 9.68
C CYS A 101 2.88 -4.42 9.72
N ALA A 102 3.00 -3.73 8.59
CA ALA A 102 2.81 -2.29 8.50
C ALA A 102 1.35 -1.88 8.78
N ALA A 103 0.39 -2.70 8.38
CA ALA A 103 -1.03 -2.48 8.64
C ALA A 103 -1.33 -2.30 10.12
N MET A 104 -0.65 -3.04 10.98
CA MET A 104 -0.85 -2.95 12.43
C MET A 104 -0.41 -1.61 13.02
N LEU A 105 0.43 -0.84 12.31
CA LEU A 105 0.79 0.52 12.70
C LEU A 105 -0.38 1.51 12.56
N THR A 106 -1.32 1.24 11.66
CA THR A 106 -2.56 2.00 11.47
C THR A 106 -3.69 1.51 12.38
N GLY A 107 -3.51 0.37 13.02
CA GLY A 107 -4.43 -0.24 13.96
C GLY A 107 -5.44 -1.23 13.35
N SER A 108 -5.62 -1.26 12.04
CA SER A 108 -6.56 -2.18 11.38
C SER A 108 -6.28 -2.33 9.88
N LEU A 109 -6.47 -3.54 9.35
CA LEU A 109 -6.52 -3.80 7.91
C LEU A 109 -7.64 -3.01 7.20
N GLY A 110 -8.70 -2.64 7.93
CA GLY A 110 -9.78 -1.78 7.44
C GLY A 110 -9.38 -0.35 7.08
N MET A 111 -8.10 0.01 7.30
CA MET A 111 -7.52 1.29 6.91
C MET A 111 -6.66 1.22 5.65
N LEU A 112 -6.39 0.03 5.11
CA LEU A 112 -5.41 -0.14 4.04
C LEU A 112 -6.05 -0.30 2.66
N PRO A 113 -5.79 0.66 1.76
CA PRO A 113 -6.10 0.52 0.34
C PRO A 113 -5.04 -0.30 -0.38
N SER A 114 -5.39 -0.85 -1.53
CA SER A 114 -4.44 -1.45 -2.46
C SER A 114 -4.79 -1.14 -3.91
N ALA A 115 -3.78 -1.29 -4.78
CA ALA A 115 -3.90 -1.16 -6.22
C ALA A 115 -3.06 -2.23 -6.92
N SER A 116 -3.68 -2.96 -7.84
CA SER A 116 -3.00 -3.84 -8.79
C SER A 116 -2.97 -3.15 -10.15
N LEU A 117 -1.78 -2.75 -10.59
CA LEU A 117 -1.60 -1.99 -11.82
C LEU A 117 -0.96 -2.88 -12.89
N GLY A 118 -1.61 -2.97 -14.05
CA GLY A 118 -1.08 -3.62 -15.24
C GLY A 118 -0.12 -2.74 -16.04
N THR A 119 0.33 -3.25 -17.18
CA THR A 119 1.07 -2.45 -18.16
C THR A 119 0.14 -1.41 -18.79
N PRO A 120 0.59 -0.16 -18.97
CA PRO A 120 -0.19 0.85 -19.67
C PRO A 120 -0.59 0.40 -21.07
N ASP A 121 -1.85 0.62 -21.44
CA ASP A 121 -2.33 0.38 -22.79
C ASP A 121 -1.68 1.39 -23.74
N PRO A 122 -1.04 0.96 -24.82
CA PRO A 122 -0.35 1.87 -25.76
C PRO A 122 -1.27 2.91 -26.42
N ALA A 123 -2.57 2.64 -26.52
CA ALA A 123 -3.52 3.55 -27.16
C ALA A 123 -4.02 4.64 -26.21
N THR A 124 -4.16 4.34 -24.92
CA THR A 124 -4.73 5.26 -23.93
C THR A 124 -3.72 5.80 -22.93
N GLY A 125 -2.57 5.14 -22.80
CA GLY A 125 -1.58 5.43 -21.77
C GLY A 125 -1.99 4.97 -20.36
N LEU A 126 -3.21 4.46 -20.19
CA LEU A 126 -3.76 4.06 -18.89
C LEU A 126 -3.54 2.57 -18.63
N PRO A 127 -3.09 2.15 -17.44
CA PRO A 127 -3.00 0.74 -17.09
C PRO A 127 -4.40 0.17 -16.83
N LYS A 128 -4.59 -1.11 -17.19
CA LYS A 128 -5.68 -1.87 -16.57
C LYS A 128 -5.38 -1.97 -15.08
N ALA A 129 -6.33 -1.65 -14.23
CA ALA A 129 -6.10 -1.58 -12.80
C ALA A 129 -7.27 -2.15 -12.00
N MET A 130 -6.98 -2.68 -10.82
CA MET A 130 -7.95 -3.05 -9.81
C MET A 130 -7.57 -2.35 -8.50
N TYR A 131 -8.56 -1.74 -7.86
CA TYR A 131 -8.42 -1.03 -6.60
C TYR A 131 -9.37 -1.65 -5.59
N GLU A 132 -8.82 -2.15 -4.51
CA GLU A 132 -9.58 -2.85 -3.48
C GLU A 132 -8.93 -2.67 -2.11
N PRO A 133 -9.70 -2.80 -1.01
CA PRO A 133 -9.11 -2.97 0.31
C PRO A 133 -8.19 -4.20 0.37
N VAL A 134 -7.14 -4.15 1.19
CA VAL A 134 -6.24 -5.29 1.43
C VAL A 134 -6.97 -6.43 2.15
N HIS A 135 -7.92 -6.10 3.04
CA HIS A 135 -8.65 -7.10 3.83
C HIS A 135 -9.56 -7.98 2.97
N GLY A 136 -9.79 -9.22 3.45
CA GLY A 136 -10.72 -10.17 2.84
C GLY A 136 -12.19 -9.84 3.12
N SER A 137 -13.08 -10.79 2.80
CA SER A 137 -14.54 -10.62 2.84
C SER A 137 -15.15 -10.66 4.26
N ALA A 138 -14.43 -11.11 5.28
CA ALA A 138 -14.85 -11.20 6.68
C ALA A 138 -16.30 -11.73 6.86
N PRO A 139 -16.58 -12.97 6.45
CA PRO A 139 -17.95 -13.51 6.37
C PRO A 139 -18.65 -13.56 7.74
N ASP A 140 -17.89 -13.63 8.82
CA ASP A 140 -18.37 -13.64 10.21
C ASP A 140 -19.03 -12.32 10.65
N ILE A 141 -18.70 -11.19 10.02
CA ILE A 141 -19.33 -9.88 10.28
C ILE A 141 -20.22 -9.38 9.13
N ALA A 142 -20.38 -10.16 8.08
CA ALA A 142 -21.21 -9.79 6.94
C ALA A 142 -22.66 -9.49 7.37
N GLY A 143 -23.23 -8.39 6.89
CA GLY A 143 -24.60 -7.95 7.21
C GLY A 143 -24.78 -7.33 8.61
N LYS A 144 -23.74 -7.27 9.45
CA LYS A 144 -23.82 -6.71 10.80
C LYS A 144 -23.55 -5.21 10.88
N GLY A 145 -23.17 -4.56 9.79
CA GLY A 145 -22.84 -3.11 9.76
C GLY A 145 -21.62 -2.74 10.62
N LEU A 146 -20.68 -3.68 10.84
CA LEU A 146 -19.52 -3.47 11.71
C LEU A 146 -18.24 -3.15 10.95
N ALA A 147 -18.17 -3.53 9.66
CA ALA A 147 -16.97 -3.36 8.84
C ALA A 147 -16.57 -1.89 8.71
N ASN A 148 -15.27 -1.63 8.81
CA ASN A 148 -14.68 -0.32 8.56
C ASN A 148 -14.66 -0.05 7.05
N PRO A 149 -15.33 0.99 6.51
CA PRO A 149 -15.38 1.26 5.08
C PRO A 149 -14.20 2.11 4.57
N LEU A 150 -13.30 2.56 5.43
CA LEU A 150 -12.30 3.58 5.08
C LEU A 150 -11.28 3.08 4.06
N ALA A 151 -10.88 1.81 4.12
CA ALA A 151 -10.01 1.23 3.10
C ALA A 151 -10.62 1.30 1.69
N GLN A 152 -11.96 1.20 1.56
CA GLN A 152 -12.64 1.34 0.28
C GLN A 152 -12.62 2.79 -0.23
N PHE A 153 -12.83 3.77 0.64
CA PHE A 153 -12.69 5.19 0.28
C PHE A 153 -11.25 5.51 -0.16
N LEU A 154 -10.26 5.01 0.57
CA LEU A 154 -8.86 5.21 0.24
C LEU A 154 -8.45 4.47 -1.06
N SER A 155 -9.02 3.29 -1.33
CA SER A 155 -8.83 2.60 -2.62
C SER A 155 -9.44 3.40 -3.78
N PHE A 156 -10.60 4.04 -3.56
CA PHE A 156 -11.19 4.96 -4.52
C PHE A 156 -10.31 6.19 -4.77
N ALA A 157 -9.72 6.77 -3.72
CA ALA A 157 -8.76 7.86 -3.86
C ALA A 157 -7.52 7.44 -4.69
N MET A 158 -6.99 6.22 -4.48
CA MET A 158 -5.92 5.68 -5.32
C MET A 158 -6.34 5.56 -6.79
N MET A 159 -7.58 5.13 -7.07
CA MET A 159 -8.11 5.05 -8.43
C MET A 159 -8.15 6.43 -9.10
N LEU A 160 -8.65 7.44 -8.40
CA LEU A 160 -8.66 8.83 -8.89
C LEU A 160 -7.25 9.30 -9.22
N ARG A 161 -6.28 9.05 -8.34
CA ARG A 161 -4.89 9.51 -8.47
C ARG A 161 -4.14 8.78 -9.59
N TYR A 162 -4.25 7.44 -9.67
CA TYR A 162 -3.39 6.64 -10.55
C TYR A 162 -4.00 6.30 -11.90
N SER A 163 -5.33 6.16 -11.99
CA SER A 163 -6.00 5.86 -13.27
C SER A 163 -6.60 7.07 -13.95
N PHE A 164 -7.03 8.07 -13.20
CA PHE A 164 -7.74 9.22 -13.77
C PHE A 164 -6.96 10.53 -13.70
N ASP A 165 -5.76 10.53 -13.11
CA ASP A 165 -4.90 11.71 -12.92
C ASP A 165 -5.63 12.89 -12.22
N GLN A 166 -6.53 12.55 -11.29
CA GLN A 166 -7.33 13.49 -10.52
C GLN A 166 -6.79 13.56 -9.08
N ALA A 167 -5.66 14.22 -8.93
CA ALA A 167 -4.96 14.30 -7.64
C ALA A 167 -5.74 15.13 -6.61
N ASP A 168 -6.39 16.23 -7.03
CA ASP A 168 -7.14 17.11 -6.14
C ASP A 168 -8.38 16.41 -5.56
N GLU A 169 -9.09 15.64 -6.37
CA GLU A 169 -10.23 14.83 -5.94
C GLU A 169 -9.80 13.69 -5.01
N ALA A 170 -8.65 13.06 -5.28
CA ALA A 170 -8.09 12.06 -4.39
C ALA A 170 -7.74 12.67 -3.02
N ASP A 171 -7.10 13.85 -3.01
CA ASP A 171 -6.78 14.60 -1.79
C ASP A 171 -8.02 14.99 -1.00
N LEU A 172 -9.11 15.35 -1.71
CA LEU A 172 -10.39 15.67 -1.06
C LEU A 172 -10.94 14.46 -0.31
N VAL A 173 -10.94 13.28 -0.94
CA VAL A 173 -11.38 12.03 -0.29
C VAL A 173 -10.51 11.72 0.93
N GLU A 174 -9.18 11.78 0.79
CA GLU A 174 -8.24 11.51 1.89
C GLU A 174 -8.42 12.49 3.06
N LYS A 175 -8.61 13.79 2.77
CA LYS A 175 -8.91 14.82 3.78
C LYS A 175 -10.24 14.55 4.47
N ALA A 176 -11.28 14.16 3.72
CA ALA A 176 -12.58 13.84 4.29
C ALA A 176 -12.51 12.62 5.24
N VAL A 177 -11.76 11.59 4.89
CA VAL A 177 -11.47 10.45 5.78
C VAL A 177 -10.80 10.93 7.06
N ASN A 178 -9.78 11.78 6.97
CA ASN A 178 -9.09 12.31 8.16
C ASN A 178 -10.02 13.12 9.06
N ILE A 179 -10.89 13.98 8.49
CA ILE A 179 -11.88 14.75 9.24
C ILE A 179 -12.88 13.82 9.96
N ALA A 180 -13.39 12.79 9.29
CA ALA A 180 -14.29 11.82 9.92
C ALA A 180 -13.61 11.11 11.10
N LEU A 181 -12.32 10.80 10.97
CA LEU A 181 -11.51 10.16 12.00
C LEU A 181 -11.18 11.06 13.21
N GLU A 182 -11.38 12.35 13.16
CA GLU A 182 -11.18 13.24 14.33
C GLU A 182 -12.16 12.93 15.46
N SER A 183 -13.37 12.50 15.13
CA SER A 183 -14.44 12.32 16.12
C SER A 183 -15.09 10.94 16.12
N LYS A 184 -15.01 10.18 15.02
CA LYS A 184 -15.67 8.87 14.87
C LYS A 184 -14.68 7.76 14.61
N ARG A 185 -14.99 6.57 15.14
CA ARG A 185 -14.20 5.36 14.96
C ARG A 185 -15.12 4.15 14.79
N THR A 186 -14.74 3.24 13.88
CA THR A 186 -15.30 1.89 13.88
C THR A 186 -14.65 1.06 14.99
N GLY A 187 -15.27 -0.07 15.33
CA GLY A 187 -14.83 -0.88 16.49
C GLY A 187 -13.39 -1.38 16.42
N ASP A 188 -12.88 -1.60 15.21
CA ASP A 188 -11.51 -2.09 14.92
C ASP A 188 -10.41 -1.03 15.19
N ILE A 189 -10.76 0.26 15.12
CA ILE A 189 -9.82 1.39 15.32
C ILE A 189 -10.25 2.31 16.47
N MET A 190 -11.00 1.80 17.43
CA MET A 190 -11.55 2.61 18.52
C MET A 190 -10.45 3.29 19.35
N ALA A 191 -10.65 4.56 19.69
CA ALA A 191 -9.72 5.36 20.47
C ALA A 191 -10.46 6.20 21.53
N PRO A 192 -9.79 6.54 22.65
CA PRO A 192 -10.38 7.40 23.68
C PRO A 192 -10.83 8.76 23.13
N GLY A 193 -12.01 9.20 23.53
CA GLY A 193 -12.58 10.49 23.10
C GLY A 193 -13.30 10.47 21.76
N CYS A 194 -13.33 9.33 21.05
CA CYS A 194 -14.07 9.17 19.80
C CYS A 194 -15.43 8.48 20.03
N GLU A 195 -16.40 8.83 19.21
CA GLU A 195 -17.70 8.17 19.12
C GLU A 195 -17.55 6.87 18.29
N GLN A 196 -18.02 5.75 18.87
CA GLN A 196 -18.07 4.50 18.13
C GLN A 196 -19.21 4.51 17.11
N THR A 197 -18.91 4.10 15.87
CA THR A 197 -19.90 4.00 14.81
C THR A 197 -19.73 2.71 14.01
N GLY A 198 -20.74 2.31 13.24
CA GLY A 198 -20.66 1.20 12.28
C GLY A 198 -20.36 1.68 10.86
N THR A 199 -20.46 0.76 9.89
CA THR A 199 -20.16 0.99 8.48
C THR A 199 -20.92 2.20 7.92
N ASP A 200 -22.26 2.24 8.08
CA ASP A 200 -23.09 3.31 7.53
C ASP A 200 -22.82 4.66 8.17
N GLY A 201 -22.62 4.69 9.50
CA GLY A 201 -22.33 5.93 10.23
C GLY A 201 -20.96 6.51 9.88
N MET A 202 -19.95 5.66 9.66
CA MET A 202 -18.64 6.10 9.19
C MET A 202 -18.71 6.59 7.73
N THR A 203 -19.40 5.84 6.87
CA THR A 203 -19.65 6.25 5.46
C THR A 203 -20.31 7.64 5.40
N LYS A 204 -21.36 7.84 6.20
CA LYS A 204 -22.03 9.14 6.27
C LYS A 204 -21.08 10.25 6.76
N ALA A 205 -20.26 10.00 7.74
CA ALA A 205 -19.31 10.98 8.24
C ALA A 205 -18.29 11.42 7.18
N VAL A 206 -17.79 10.49 6.37
CA VAL A 206 -16.89 10.81 5.24
C VAL A 206 -17.62 11.63 4.18
N LEU A 207 -18.83 11.23 3.77
CA LEU A 207 -19.61 11.97 2.77
C LEU A 207 -19.97 13.38 3.24
N ASP A 208 -20.40 13.55 4.51
CA ASP A 208 -20.67 14.87 5.09
C ASP A 208 -19.40 15.75 5.14
N ALA A 209 -18.22 15.15 5.30
CA ALA A 209 -16.95 15.88 5.25
C ALA A 209 -16.59 16.28 3.81
N MET A 210 -16.79 15.39 2.83
CA MET A 210 -16.60 15.71 1.40
C MET A 210 -17.48 16.87 0.97
N ASP A 211 -18.77 16.84 1.33
CA ASP A 211 -19.71 17.92 1.00
C ASP A 211 -19.31 19.29 1.58
N ARG A 212 -18.65 19.30 2.74
CA ARG A 212 -18.11 20.53 3.35
C ARG A 212 -16.84 21.03 2.67
N LEU A 213 -15.99 20.13 2.22
CA LEU A 213 -14.74 20.46 1.54
C LEU A 213 -14.95 20.92 0.08
N ALA A 214 -16.03 20.47 -0.56
CA ALA A 214 -16.37 20.80 -1.95
C ALA A 214 -17.08 22.17 -2.11
N ARG A 215 -17.44 22.84 -1.02
CA ARG A 215 -18.05 24.19 -0.98
C ARG A 215 -17.01 25.28 -0.91
#